data_b69cd893a78d6e1ff90261b95223c64e
#
_entry.id   b69cd893a78d6e1ff90261b95223c64e
#
_cell.length_a   1.000
_cell.length_b   1.000
_cell.length_c   1.000
_cell.angle_alpha   90.00
_cell.angle_beta   90.00
_cell.angle_gamma   90.00
#
_symmetry.space_group_name_H-M   'P 1'
#
loop_
_entity.id
_entity.type
_entity.pdbx_description
1 polymer ?
#
loop_
_entity_poly.entity_id
_entity_poly.type
_entity_poly.pdbx_seq_one_letter_code
_entity_poly.pdbx_strand_id
1 'polypeptide(L)'
;GFGRLHFGYESLCERLLKKMRKKTNFSDNIFFVKFACKFGIQLPSANIICGAVGEEDVDILECIDNLHFLRFYYDRGLFRHNIIPLRIANNSGFYQMLPREELARFDRNEIFHLLPEAVKQGVDRFALFDFCAPQNDLWEVFSKINDFYYDHAYSYSISREDGRVIYTESFDSQPVVRLEIGALGYHILKETNSKVTGPEDLVRSCLKGKAGIDEGHVLAALDLLKEKHLVYFDDGYRSIISVIDTEPEFR
;
A
#
# COMPACT_ATOMS: atom_id res chain seq x y z
N GLY A 1 -10.57 22.00 -10.01
CA GLY A 1 -9.91 20.71 -9.86
C GLY A 1 -10.52 19.88 -8.76
N PHE A 2 -10.28 18.58 -8.72
CA PHE A 2 -10.74 17.72 -7.63
C PHE A 2 -9.83 17.94 -6.41
N GLY A 3 -10.41 18.33 -5.28
CA GLY A 3 -9.67 18.48 -4.01
C GLY A 3 -9.70 17.23 -3.15
N ARG A 4 -10.57 16.25 -3.47
CA ARG A 4 -10.78 15.03 -2.67
C ARG A 4 -11.21 13.87 -3.56
N LEU A 5 -10.63 12.68 -3.33
CA LEU A 5 -10.97 11.46 -4.05
C LEU A 5 -11.20 10.30 -3.07
N HIS A 6 -12.18 9.45 -3.40
CA HIS A 6 -12.34 8.15 -2.76
C HIS A 6 -11.70 7.09 -3.66
N PHE A 7 -10.88 6.27 -3.05
CA PHE A 7 -10.13 5.23 -3.75
C PHE A 7 -10.28 3.89 -3.03
N GLY A 8 -10.66 2.89 -3.79
CA GLY A 8 -10.80 1.52 -3.28
C GLY A 8 -9.44 0.84 -3.12
N TYR A 9 -8.75 1.16 -2.04
CA TYR A 9 -7.42 0.68 -1.72
C TYR A 9 -7.42 -0.79 -1.33
N GLU A 10 -8.27 -1.15 -0.42
CA GLU A 10 -8.70 -2.46 0.09
C GLU A 10 -7.60 -3.28 0.79
N SER A 11 -6.37 -3.36 0.28
CA SER A 11 -5.26 -4.09 0.89
C SER A 11 -3.90 -3.59 0.39
N LEU A 12 -2.86 -3.85 1.19
CA LEU A 12 -1.46 -3.70 0.79
C LEU A 12 -0.85 -5.04 0.36
N CYS A 13 -1.55 -6.15 0.54
CA CYS A 13 -1.08 -7.48 0.15
C CYS A 13 -1.59 -7.86 -1.23
N GLU A 14 -0.67 -8.24 -2.14
CA GLU A 14 -0.97 -8.63 -3.51
C GLU A 14 -1.91 -9.85 -3.58
N ARG A 15 -1.73 -10.83 -2.69
CA ARG A 15 -2.56 -12.03 -2.64
C ARG A 15 -4.00 -11.67 -2.29
N LEU A 16 -4.21 -10.79 -1.32
CA LEU A 16 -5.55 -10.36 -0.91
C LEU A 16 -6.23 -9.53 -1.99
N LEU A 17 -5.53 -8.62 -2.66
CA LEU A 17 -6.07 -7.87 -3.80
C LEU A 17 -6.58 -8.80 -4.90
N LYS A 18 -5.82 -9.86 -5.23
CA LYS A 18 -6.24 -10.88 -6.19
C LYS A 18 -7.46 -11.68 -5.71
N LYS A 19 -7.49 -12.08 -4.43
CA LYS A 19 -8.65 -12.79 -3.84
C LYS A 19 -9.92 -11.94 -3.86
N MET A 20 -9.79 -10.64 -3.58
CA MET A 20 -10.89 -9.68 -3.68
C MET A 20 -11.25 -9.33 -5.12
N ARG A 21 -10.59 -9.93 -6.11
CA ARG A 21 -10.77 -9.68 -7.55
C ARG A 21 -10.58 -8.20 -7.93
N LYS A 22 -9.69 -7.51 -7.23
CA LYS A 22 -9.31 -6.16 -7.61
C LYS A 22 -8.46 -6.22 -8.88
N LYS A 23 -8.66 -5.23 -9.76
CA LYS A 23 -7.89 -5.09 -11.00
C LYS A 23 -6.60 -4.31 -10.80
N THR A 24 -6.43 -3.73 -9.63
CA THR A 24 -5.25 -2.97 -9.21
C THR A 24 -4.32 -3.88 -8.41
N ASN A 25 -3.04 -3.59 -8.44
CA ASN A 25 -2.00 -4.17 -7.61
C ASN A 25 -1.47 -3.13 -6.60
N PHE A 26 -0.54 -3.52 -5.73
CA PHE A 26 -0.02 -2.59 -4.73
C PHE A 26 0.86 -1.48 -5.36
N SER A 27 1.56 -1.77 -6.47
CA SER A 27 2.30 -0.73 -7.22
C SER A 27 1.38 0.37 -7.74
N ASP A 28 0.19 -0.02 -8.26
CA ASP A 28 -0.83 0.95 -8.71
C ASP A 28 -1.33 1.79 -7.54
N ASN A 29 -1.48 1.18 -6.36
CA ASN A 29 -1.89 1.86 -5.14
C ASN A 29 -0.83 2.88 -4.69
N ILE A 30 0.45 2.51 -4.69
CA ILE A 30 1.57 3.43 -4.41
C ILE A 30 1.56 4.60 -5.41
N PHE A 31 1.46 4.27 -6.71
CA PHE A 31 1.41 5.29 -7.77
C PHE A 31 0.30 6.29 -7.52
N PHE A 32 -0.91 5.80 -7.23
CA PHE A 32 -2.07 6.66 -7.00
C PHE A 32 -1.88 7.56 -5.77
N VAL A 33 -1.44 6.99 -4.62
CA VAL A 33 -1.21 7.75 -3.38
C VAL A 33 -0.12 8.81 -3.59
N LYS A 34 1.00 8.43 -4.20
CA LYS A 34 2.12 9.32 -4.50
C LYS A 34 1.66 10.56 -5.28
N PHE A 35 0.90 10.35 -6.37
CA PHE A 35 0.46 11.48 -7.20
C PHE A 35 -0.68 12.27 -6.55
N ALA A 36 -1.59 11.63 -5.82
CA ALA A 36 -2.60 12.33 -5.06
C ALA A 36 -1.97 13.28 -4.04
N CYS A 37 -1.01 12.80 -3.24
CA CYS A 37 -0.29 13.63 -2.28
C CYS A 37 0.53 14.74 -2.97
N LYS A 38 1.22 14.42 -4.08
CA LYS A 38 1.98 15.41 -4.88
C LYS A 38 1.12 16.57 -5.35
N PHE A 39 -0.14 16.30 -5.72
CA PHE A 39 -1.08 17.33 -6.19
C PHE A 39 -2.01 17.88 -5.10
N GLY A 40 -1.76 17.58 -3.83
CA GLY A 40 -2.57 18.06 -2.71
C GLY A 40 -4.01 17.53 -2.72
N ILE A 41 -4.24 16.36 -3.32
CA ILE A 41 -5.55 15.70 -3.37
C ILE A 41 -5.74 14.87 -2.11
N GLN A 42 -6.79 15.15 -1.36
CA GLN A 42 -7.11 14.39 -0.15
C GLN A 42 -7.63 12.98 -0.49
N LEU A 43 -7.12 12.00 0.23
CA LEU A 43 -7.53 10.59 0.19
C LEU A 43 -8.11 10.17 1.56
N PRO A 44 -9.32 10.63 1.92
CA PRO A 44 -9.87 10.43 3.27
C PRO A 44 -10.26 9.00 3.58
N SER A 45 -10.27 8.12 2.60
CA SER A 45 -10.78 6.76 2.70
C SER A 45 -9.85 5.79 1.96
N ALA A 46 -8.57 5.74 2.35
CA ALA A 46 -7.71 4.63 2.00
C ALA A 46 -8.04 3.44 2.92
N ASN A 47 -9.18 2.79 2.65
CA ASN A 47 -9.68 1.72 3.51
C ASN A 47 -8.89 0.43 3.27
N ILE A 48 -8.42 -0.17 4.37
CA ILE A 48 -7.85 -1.51 4.41
C ILE A 48 -8.90 -2.44 5.00
N ILE A 49 -9.24 -3.48 4.27
CA ILE A 49 -10.17 -4.51 4.73
C ILE A 49 -9.41 -5.55 5.53
N CYS A 50 -9.73 -5.71 6.82
CA CYS A 50 -9.24 -6.78 7.67
C CYS A 50 -10.26 -7.93 7.75
N GLY A 51 -9.76 -9.15 7.97
CA GLY A 51 -10.58 -10.35 8.02
C GLY A 51 -11.13 -10.77 6.65
N ALA A 52 -10.38 -10.51 5.59
CA ALA A 52 -10.75 -10.98 4.25
C ALA A 52 -10.84 -12.51 4.21
N VAL A 53 -11.77 -13.05 3.40
CA VAL A 53 -11.94 -14.50 3.26
C VAL A 53 -10.64 -15.16 2.82
N GLY A 54 -10.15 -16.10 3.64
CA GLY A 54 -8.89 -16.81 3.42
C GLY A 54 -7.66 -15.92 3.66
N GLU A 55 -7.79 -14.84 4.46
CA GLU A 55 -6.70 -14.09 5.02
C GLU A 55 -5.88 -14.99 5.96
N GLU A 56 -4.57 -14.89 5.87
CA GLU A 56 -3.61 -15.62 6.68
C GLU A 56 -2.65 -14.62 7.33
N ASP A 57 -1.99 -15.01 8.42
CA ASP A 57 -1.03 -14.14 9.12
C ASP A 57 0.06 -13.58 8.20
N VAL A 58 0.50 -14.36 7.22
CA VAL A 58 1.51 -13.92 6.24
C VAL A 58 1.03 -12.76 5.37
N ASP A 59 -0.29 -12.67 5.10
CA ASP A 59 -0.84 -11.55 4.35
C ASP A 59 -0.82 -10.26 5.17
N ILE A 60 -1.11 -10.38 6.46
CA ILE A 60 -1.11 -9.23 7.38
C ILE A 60 0.33 -8.76 7.59
N LEU A 61 1.28 -9.70 7.73
CA LEU A 61 2.71 -9.37 7.82
C LEU A 61 3.21 -8.68 6.54
N GLU A 62 2.77 -9.12 5.35
CA GLU A 62 3.04 -8.42 4.09
C GLU A 62 2.43 -7.01 4.09
N CYS A 63 1.20 -6.84 4.61
CA CYS A 63 0.60 -5.51 4.75
C CYS A 63 1.41 -4.61 5.69
N ILE A 64 1.92 -5.15 6.79
CA ILE A 64 2.75 -4.42 7.76
C ILE A 64 4.07 -3.98 7.11
N ASP A 65 4.75 -4.88 6.38
CA ASP A 65 5.99 -4.54 5.66
C ASP A 65 5.74 -3.50 4.57
N ASN A 66 4.69 -3.69 3.79
CA ASN A 66 4.31 -2.79 2.71
C ASN A 66 3.89 -1.40 3.20
N LEU A 67 3.49 -1.25 4.48
CA LEU A 67 3.17 0.05 5.07
C LEU A 67 4.39 0.99 5.08
N HIS A 68 5.61 0.44 5.19
CA HIS A 68 6.84 1.23 5.19
C HIS A 68 7.10 1.96 3.86
N PHE A 69 6.60 1.43 2.73
CA PHE A 69 6.67 2.14 1.44
C PHE A 69 5.82 3.41 1.40
N LEU A 70 4.89 3.58 2.33
CA LEU A 70 3.94 4.69 2.31
C LEU A 70 4.26 5.79 3.34
N ARG A 71 5.33 5.62 4.16
CA ARG A 71 5.67 6.51 5.28
C ARG A 71 5.81 7.99 4.91
N PHE A 72 6.20 8.31 3.68
CA PHE A 72 6.37 9.69 3.20
C PHE A 72 5.08 10.37 2.78
N TYR A 73 3.97 9.63 2.67
CA TYR A 73 2.70 10.16 2.19
C TYR A 73 1.72 10.48 3.32
N TYR A 74 2.04 10.06 4.54
CA TYR A 74 1.27 10.42 5.72
C TYR A 74 1.42 11.92 5.97
N ASP A 75 0.45 12.67 5.49
CA ASP A 75 0.36 14.10 5.70
C ASP A 75 -0.96 14.41 6.42
N ARG A 76 -0.90 15.34 7.36
CA ARG A 76 -2.04 15.72 8.20
C ARG A 76 -3.20 16.19 7.33
N GLY A 77 -4.18 15.30 7.18
CA GLY A 77 -5.42 15.56 6.43
C GLY A 77 -5.42 15.17 4.95
N LEU A 78 -4.29 14.73 4.36
CA LEU A 78 -4.27 14.28 2.97
C LEU A 78 -4.46 12.77 2.85
N PHE A 79 -3.74 11.98 3.65
CA PHE A 79 -3.72 10.53 3.55
C PHE A 79 -3.64 9.85 4.92
N ARG A 80 -4.46 8.84 5.14
CA ARG A 80 -4.41 7.90 6.27
C ARG A 80 -5.15 6.63 5.89
N HIS A 81 -4.65 5.48 6.34
CA HIS A 81 -5.40 4.24 6.23
C HIS A 81 -6.45 4.14 7.34
N ASN A 82 -7.64 3.66 6.95
CA ASN A 82 -8.68 3.23 7.88
C ASN A 82 -8.79 1.72 7.80
N ILE A 83 -8.61 1.03 8.91
CA ILE A 83 -8.79 -0.42 9.00
C ILE A 83 -10.28 -0.67 9.23
N ILE A 84 -10.90 -1.42 8.34
CA ILE A 84 -12.32 -1.76 8.42
C ILE A 84 -12.46 -3.29 8.34
N PRO A 85 -13.18 -3.91 9.28
CA PRO A 85 -13.48 -5.32 9.17
C PRO A 85 -14.29 -5.61 7.91
N LEU A 86 -14.00 -6.73 7.24
CA LEU A 86 -14.78 -7.17 6.10
C LEU A 86 -16.25 -7.28 6.52
N ARG A 87 -17.10 -6.60 5.78
CA ARG A 87 -18.55 -6.67 5.96
C ARG A 87 -19.18 -7.31 4.74
N ILE A 88 -19.94 -8.35 4.95
CA ILE A 88 -20.60 -9.09 3.87
C ILE A 88 -22.08 -8.79 3.95
N ALA A 89 -22.56 -7.97 3.01
CA ALA A 89 -23.99 -7.68 2.93
C ALA A 89 -24.75 -8.93 2.48
N ASN A 90 -25.83 -9.22 3.17
CA ASN A 90 -26.75 -10.30 2.84
C ASN A 90 -27.26 -10.10 1.40
N ASN A 91 -27.30 -11.15 0.60
CA ASN A 91 -27.66 -11.12 -0.82
C ASN A 91 -26.69 -10.37 -1.77
N SER A 92 -25.51 -9.94 -1.30
CA SER A 92 -24.47 -9.45 -2.22
C SER A 92 -23.97 -10.60 -3.13
N GLY A 93 -23.42 -10.25 -4.29
CA GLY A 93 -22.78 -11.24 -5.16
C GLY A 93 -21.66 -12.01 -4.46
N PHE A 94 -20.95 -11.34 -3.53
CA PHE A 94 -19.91 -11.97 -2.73
C PHE A 94 -20.49 -12.98 -1.72
N TYR A 95 -21.59 -12.62 -1.02
CA TYR A 95 -22.32 -13.54 -0.15
C TYR A 95 -22.76 -14.82 -0.86
N GLN A 96 -23.27 -14.68 -2.09
CA GLN A 96 -23.76 -15.82 -2.89
C GLN A 96 -22.62 -16.76 -3.34
N MET A 97 -21.40 -16.26 -3.45
CA MET A 97 -20.23 -17.05 -3.86
C MET A 97 -19.51 -17.73 -2.71
N LEU A 98 -19.77 -17.32 -1.46
CA LEU A 98 -19.09 -17.91 -0.31
C LEU A 98 -19.67 -19.28 0.06
N PRO A 99 -18.81 -20.28 0.29
CA PRO A 99 -19.22 -21.55 0.89
C PRO A 99 -19.88 -21.31 2.26
N ARG A 100 -20.87 -22.11 2.60
CA ARG A 100 -21.56 -22.00 3.90
C ARG A 100 -20.60 -22.14 5.11
N GLU A 101 -19.56 -22.95 4.95
CA GLU A 101 -18.52 -23.17 5.95
C GLU A 101 -17.71 -21.88 6.21
N GLU A 102 -17.44 -21.11 5.15
CA GLU A 102 -16.77 -19.82 5.28
C GLU A 102 -17.70 -18.77 5.92
N LEU A 103 -18.97 -18.74 5.55
CA LEU A 103 -19.96 -17.86 6.17
C LEU A 103 -20.13 -18.12 7.66
N ALA A 104 -19.98 -19.39 8.10
CA ALA A 104 -20.10 -19.77 9.50
C ALA A 104 -18.97 -19.19 10.39
N ARG A 105 -17.88 -18.68 9.79
CA ARG A 105 -16.79 -18.01 10.50
C ARG A 105 -17.06 -16.53 10.80
N PHE A 106 -18.11 -15.99 10.22
CA PHE A 106 -18.45 -14.56 10.37
C PHE A 106 -19.59 -14.42 11.37
N ASP A 107 -19.42 -13.51 12.31
CA ASP A 107 -20.47 -13.13 13.23
C ASP A 107 -21.47 -12.18 12.56
N ARG A 108 -22.71 -12.25 13.01
CA ARG A 108 -23.71 -11.23 12.64
C ARG A 108 -23.32 -9.88 13.26
N ASN A 109 -23.57 -8.80 12.51
CA ASN A 109 -23.38 -7.45 13.04
C ASN A 109 -24.11 -7.27 14.39
N GLU A 110 -23.54 -6.50 15.30
CA GLU A 110 -24.10 -6.23 16.63
C GLU A 110 -25.57 -5.77 16.58
N ILE A 111 -25.93 -4.98 15.57
CA ILE A 111 -27.31 -4.52 15.36
C ILE A 111 -28.29 -5.70 15.25
N PHE A 112 -27.85 -6.83 14.62
CA PHE A 112 -28.69 -8.01 14.52
C PHE A 112 -29.09 -8.55 15.90
N HIS A 113 -28.15 -8.53 16.87
CA HIS A 113 -28.40 -9.03 18.21
C HIS A 113 -29.37 -8.15 19.01
N LEU A 114 -29.49 -6.88 18.64
CA LEU A 114 -30.42 -5.92 19.26
C LEU A 114 -31.85 -6.02 18.72
N LEU A 115 -32.06 -6.77 17.62
CA LEU A 115 -33.39 -6.89 17.02
C LEU A 115 -34.32 -7.83 17.83
N PRO A 116 -35.62 -7.53 17.88
CA PRO A 116 -36.61 -8.47 18.37
C PRO A 116 -36.61 -9.79 17.57
N GLU A 117 -36.85 -10.93 18.24
CA GLU A 117 -36.83 -12.25 17.60
C GLU A 117 -37.78 -12.37 16.39
N ALA A 118 -38.94 -11.72 16.46
CA ALA A 118 -39.89 -11.69 15.33
C ALA A 118 -39.32 -11.00 14.08
N VAL A 119 -38.40 -10.04 14.26
CA VAL A 119 -37.73 -9.33 13.18
C VAL A 119 -36.56 -10.15 12.66
N LYS A 120 -35.82 -10.84 13.53
CA LYS A 120 -34.67 -11.67 13.16
C LYS A 120 -35.03 -12.76 12.14
N GLN A 121 -36.22 -13.33 12.24
CA GLN A 121 -36.71 -14.35 11.29
C GLN A 121 -36.91 -13.84 9.86
N GLY A 122 -37.08 -12.54 9.68
CA GLY A 122 -37.26 -11.89 8.38
C GLY A 122 -36.01 -11.18 7.83
N VAL A 123 -34.97 -11.09 8.63
CA VAL A 123 -33.77 -10.28 8.33
C VAL A 123 -32.99 -10.77 7.11
N ASP A 124 -33.04 -12.06 6.80
CA ASP A 124 -32.38 -12.60 5.60
C ASP A 124 -32.90 -12.01 4.28
N ARG A 125 -34.01 -11.24 4.34
CA ARG A 125 -34.56 -10.51 3.20
C ARG A 125 -34.04 -9.08 3.07
N PHE A 126 -33.35 -8.55 4.08
CA PHE A 126 -32.88 -7.17 4.10
C PHE A 126 -31.35 -7.11 3.96
N ALA A 127 -30.86 -6.40 2.95
CA ALA A 127 -29.43 -6.22 2.65
C ALA A 127 -28.67 -5.37 3.69
N LEU A 128 -29.29 -5.03 4.83
CA LEU A 128 -28.73 -4.10 5.83
C LEU A 128 -27.88 -4.79 6.90
N PHE A 129 -27.83 -6.11 6.95
CA PHE A 129 -27.15 -6.83 8.04
C PHE A 129 -25.91 -7.56 7.49
N ASP A 130 -24.80 -6.96 7.80
CA ASP A 130 -23.50 -7.46 7.41
C ASP A 130 -23.00 -8.51 8.39
N PHE A 131 -22.28 -9.48 7.87
CA PHE A 131 -21.44 -10.36 8.66
C PHE A 131 -20.11 -9.67 8.90
N CYS A 132 -19.59 -9.73 10.12
CA CYS A 132 -18.30 -9.19 10.50
C CYS A 132 -17.26 -10.31 10.62
N ALA A 133 -16.08 -10.08 10.06
CA ALA A 133 -14.97 -11.00 10.22
C ALA A 133 -14.41 -10.96 11.64
N PRO A 134 -13.90 -12.09 12.18
CA PRO A 134 -13.16 -12.10 13.43
C PRO A 134 -11.90 -11.22 13.28
N GLN A 135 -11.51 -10.55 14.35
CA GLN A 135 -10.29 -9.74 14.38
C GLN A 135 -9.07 -10.65 14.60
N ASN A 136 -7.95 -10.28 13.96
CA ASN A 136 -6.64 -10.88 14.19
C ASN A 136 -5.74 -9.83 14.86
N ASP A 137 -5.02 -10.22 15.91
CA ASP A 137 -4.17 -9.32 16.71
C ASP A 137 -3.07 -8.62 15.89
N LEU A 138 -2.64 -9.21 14.77
CA LEU A 138 -1.68 -8.58 13.86
C LEU A 138 -2.21 -7.26 13.28
N TRP A 139 -3.54 -7.12 13.14
CA TRP A 139 -4.13 -5.85 12.72
C TRP A 139 -3.99 -4.74 13.76
N GLU A 140 -3.83 -5.08 15.04
CA GLU A 140 -3.47 -4.09 16.07
C GLU A 140 -2.04 -3.58 15.88
N VAL A 141 -1.11 -4.48 15.47
CA VAL A 141 0.28 -4.09 15.15
C VAL A 141 0.28 -3.15 13.95
N PHE A 142 -0.45 -3.52 12.88
CA PHE A 142 -0.62 -2.65 11.72
C PHE A 142 -1.16 -1.27 12.12
N SER A 143 -2.21 -1.23 12.96
CA SER A 143 -2.83 0.02 13.41
C SER A 143 -1.84 0.90 14.15
N LYS A 144 -1.04 0.34 15.06
CA LYS A 144 -0.03 1.10 15.82
C LYS A 144 1.03 1.71 14.91
N ILE A 145 1.49 0.99 13.88
CA ILE A 145 2.47 1.50 12.91
C ILE A 145 1.82 2.58 12.03
N ASN A 146 0.59 2.36 11.58
CA ASN A 146 -0.17 3.33 10.81
C ASN A 146 -0.38 4.64 11.58
N ASP A 147 -0.73 4.56 12.87
CA ASP A 147 -0.91 5.72 13.72
C ASP A 147 0.42 6.41 14.00
N PHE A 148 1.50 5.64 14.20
CA PHE A 148 2.85 6.19 14.35
C PHE A 148 3.26 7.01 13.12
N TYR A 149 3.05 6.52 11.90
CA TYR A 149 3.32 7.30 10.70
C TYR A 149 2.43 8.53 10.55
N TYR A 150 1.20 8.48 11.07
CA TYR A 150 0.29 9.62 11.02
C TYR A 150 0.67 10.72 12.02
N ASP A 151 1.21 10.35 13.18
CA ASP A 151 1.55 11.29 14.26
C ASP A 151 2.94 11.92 14.07
N HIS A 152 3.79 11.34 13.22
CA HIS A 152 5.17 11.76 12.99
C HIS A 152 5.42 12.13 11.53
N ALA A 153 6.37 13.03 11.31
CA ALA A 153 6.73 13.50 9.98
C ALA A 153 7.96 12.77 9.44
N TYR A 154 7.78 11.98 8.38
CA TYR A 154 8.87 11.46 7.56
C TYR A 154 9.10 12.37 6.36
N SER A 155 10.37 12.69 6.11
CA SER A 155 10.78 13.43 4.92
C SER A 155 12.08 12.87 4.37
N TYR A 156 12.40 13.21 3.14
CA TYR A 156 13.64 12.79 2.50
C TYR A 156 14.22 13.90 1.64
N SER A 157 15.51 13.78 1.37
CA SER A 157 16.20 14.59 0.39
C SER A 157 17.19 13.75 -0.42
N ILE A 158 17.45 14.19 -1.63
CA ILE A 158 18.52 13.63 -2.49
C ILE A 158 19.49 14.76 -2.79
N SER A 159 20.74 14.59 -2.41
CA SER A 159 21.81 15.56 -2.65
C SER A 159 22.94 14.97 -3.50
N ARG A 160 23.74 15.86 -4.10
CA ARG A 160 24.99 15.47 -4.74
C ARG A 160 26.15 16.04 -3.94
N GLU A 161 27.01 15.16 -3.44
CA GLU A 161 28.16 15.52 -2.62
C GLU A 161 29.40 14.81 -3.22
N ASP A 162 30.41 15.58 -3.61
CA ASP A 162 31.65 15.07 -4.22
C ASP A 162 31.43 14.06 -5.37
N GLY A 163 30.40 14.31 -6.21
CA GLY A 163 30.04 13.45 -7.33
C GLY A 163 29.20 12.19 -6.95
N ARG A 164 28.95 11.99 -5.66
CA ARG A 164 28.10 10.91 -5.13
C ARG A 164 26.66 11.35 -4.98
N VAL A 165 25.73 10.44 -5.14
CA VAL A 165 24.30 10.69 -4.90
C VAL A 165 23.93 10.14 -3.54
N ILE A 166 23.56 11.05 -2.64
CA ILE A 166 23.24 10.75 -1.25
C ILE A 166 21.75 10.90 -1.04
N TYR A 167 21.12 9.87 -0.54
CA TYR A 167 19.78 9.88 0.01
C TYR A 167 19.85 10.13 1.52
N THR A 168 19.05 11.05 2.01
CA THR A 168 18.90 11.30 3.45
C THR A 168 17.44 11.23 3.80
N GLU A 169 17.10 10.43 4.82
CA GLU A 169 15.78 10.35 5.41
C GLU A 169 15.79 11.04 6.76
N SER A 170 14.74 11.79 7.03
CA SER A 170 14.57 12.49 8.30
C SER A 170 13.25 12.09 8.94
N PHE A 171 13.28 11.96 10.25
CA PHE A 171 12.16 11.70 11.12
C PHE A 171 12.01 12.89 12.08
N ASP A 172 10.84 13.53 12.09
CA ASP A 172 10.57 14.75 12.86
C ASP A 172 11.69 15.81 12.70
N SER A 173 12.13 16.00 11.46
CA SER A 173 13.21 16.91 11.06
C SER A 173 14.62 16.52 11.52
N GLN A 174 14.79 15.33 12.11
CA GLN A 174 16.13 14.81 12.46
C GLN A 174 16.57 13.76 11.45
N PRO A 175 17.79 13.87 10.87
CA PRO A 175 18.31 12.85 9.98
C PRO A 175 18.46 11.50 10.71
N VAL A 176 17.86 10.44 10.15
CA VAL A 176 17.89 9.08 10.72
C VAL A 176 18.56 8.06 9.82
N VAL A 177 18.54 8.30 8.49
CA VAL A 177 19.21 7.46 7.50
C VAL A 177 20.00 8.36 6.56
N ARG A 178 21.23 7.96 6.26
CA ARG A 178 22.03 8.56 5.20
C ARG A 178 22.67 7.44 4.40
N LEU A 179 22.37 7.39 3.11
CA LEU A 179 22.74 6.29 2.21
C LEU A 179 23.26 6.84 0.89
N GLU A 180 24.41 6.32 0.45
CA GLU A 180 24.88 6.52 -0.92
C GLU A 180 24.13 5.55 -1.84
N ILE A 181 23.24 6.08 -2.70
CA ILE A 181 22.46 5.28 -3.66
C ILE A 181 23.17 5.14 -5.02
N GLY A 182 24.28 5.85 -5.21
CA GLY A 182 25.05 5.81 -6.44
C GLY A 182 24.29 6.35 -7.67
N ALA A 183 25.01 6.43 -8.78
CA ALA A 183 24.43 6.93 -10.05
C ALA A 183 23.41 5.94 -10.64
N LEU A 184 23.60 4.62 -10.45
CA LEU A 184 22.68 3.61 -10.95
C LEU A 184 21.37 3.61 -10.16
N GLY A 185 21.44 3.61 -8.81
CA GLY A 185 20.25 3.68 -7.97
C GLY A 185 19.43 4.96 -8.22
N TYR A 186 20.09 6.10 -8.38
CA TYR A 186 19.40 7.34 -8.74
C TYR A 186 18.74 7.26 -10.13
N HIS A 187 19.39 6.64 -11.10
CA HIS A 187 18.79 6.43 -12.42
C HIS A 187 17.55 5.53 -12.35
N ILE A 188 17.61 4.44 -11.57
CA ILE A 188 16.45 3.57 -11.33
C ILE A 188 15.29 4.37 -10.72
N LEU A 189 15.56 5.15 -9.66
CA LEU A 189 14.54 5.99 -9.02
C LEU A 189 13.91 6.95 -10.03
N LYS A 190 14.70 7.56 -10.92
CA LYS A 190 14.21 8.48 -11.92
C LYS A 190 13.34 7.81 -12.99
N GLU A 191 13.78 6.66 -13.52
CA GLU A 191 13.03 5.91 -14.54
C GLU A 191 11.69 5.37 -14.04
N THR A 192 11.63 5.06 -12.75
CA THR A 192 10.42 4.52 -12.09
C THR A 192 9.60 5.58 -11.34
N ASN A 193 9.98 6.86 -11.46
CA ASN A 193 9.37 7.96 -10.70
C ASN A 193 7.92 8.25 -11.08
N SER A 194 7.66 8.36 -12.39
CA SER A 194 6.40 8.86 -12.93
C SER A 194 5.51 7.81 -13.58
N LYS A 195 5.93 6.56 -13.58
CA LYS A 195 5.19 5.44 -14.15
C LYS A 195 5.60 4.12 -13.50
N VAL A 196 4.69 3.18 -13.47
CA VAL A 196 5.02 1.78 -13.19
C VAL A 196 5.78 1.22 -14.39
N THR A 197 6.96 0.64 -14.14
CA THR A 197 7.89 0.20 -15.18
C THR A 197 8.10 -1.32 -15.09
N GLY A 198 8.14 -2.00 -16.24
CA GLY A 198 8.50 -3.42 -16.30
C GLY A 198 10.03 -3.63 -16.20
N PRO A 199 10.47 -4.84 -15.83
CA PRO A 199 11.89 -5.14 -15.63
C PRO A 199 12.72 -4.98 -16.91
N GLU A 200 12.22 -5.47 -18.05
CA GLU A 200 12.93 -5.40 -19.33
C GLU A 200 13.18 -3.96 -19.77
N ASP A 201 12.18 -3.09 -19.62
CA ASP A 201 12.29 -1.68 -19.99
C ASP A 201 13.26 -0.95 -19.05
N LEU A 202 13.23 -1.26 -17.75
CA LEU A 202 14.14 -0.68 -16.77
C LEU A 202 15.58 -1.12 -17.04
N VAL A 203 15.82 -2.42 -17.21
CA VAL A 203 17.17 -2.96 -17.52
C VAL A 203 17.69 -2.33 -18.81
N ARG A 204 16.87 -2.29 -19.86
CA ARG A 204 17.25 -1.65 -21.13
C ARG A 204 17.64 -0.17 -20.96
N SER A 205 16.88 0.57 -20.16
CA SER A 205 17.20 1.97 -19.85
C SER A 205 18.51 2.09 -19.08
N CYS A 206 18.73 1.25 -18.07
CA CYS A 206 19.92 1.26 -17.24
C CYS A 206 21.20 0.89 -17.99
N LEU A 207 21.12 -0.03 -18.96
CA LEU A 207 22.27 -0.48 -19.75
C LEU A 207 22.63 0.46 -20.88
N LYS A 208 21.70 1.30 -21.33
CA LYS A 208 21.89 2.20 -22.48
C LYS A 208 23.04 3.19 -22.24
N GLY A 209 24.11 3.04 -23.02
CA GLY A 209 25.25 3.96 -23.01
C GLY A 209 26.17 3.87 -21.79
N LYS A 210 26.04 2.82 -20.96
CA LYS A 210 26.86 2.64 -19.76
C LYS A 210 27.75 1.41 -19.90
N ALA A 211 29.05 1.62 -20.14
CA ALA A 211 30.03 0.54 -20.13
C ALA A 211 30.24 0.01 -18.68
N GLY A 212 30.31 -1.31 -18.53
CA GLY A 212 30.62 -1.96 -17.26
C GLY A 212 29.41 -2.17 -16.32
N ILE A 213 28.19 -1.83 -16.74
CA ILE A 213 26.97 -2.17 -16.02
C ILE A 213 26.31 -3.34 -16.77
N ASP A 214 25.93 -4.37 -16.05
CA ASP A 214 25.16 -5.51 -16.52
C ASP A 214 23.80 -5.62 -15.75
N GLU A 215 23.01 -6.61 -16.14
CA GLU A 215 21.71 -6.87 -15.50
C GLU A 215 21.85 -7.20 -14.01
N GLY A 216 22.89 -7.93 -13.61
CA GLY A 216 23.15 -8.25 -12.21
C GLY A 216 23.36 -7.01 -11.34
N HIS A 217 24.05 -6.00 -11.87
CA HIS A 217 24.21 -4.71 -11.18
C HIS A 217 22.87 -3.98 -11.02
N VAL A 218 21.98 -4.06 -12.03
CA VAL A 218 20.64 -3.42 -11.96
C VAL A 218 19.78 -4.12 -10.90
N LEU A 219 19.77 -5.45 -10.88
CA LEU A 219 19.00 -6.22 -9.89
C LEU A 219 19.52 -5.98 -8.47
N ALA A 220 20.84 -6.00 -8.26
CA ALA A 220 21.42 -5.70 -6.94
C ALA A 220 21.07 -4.28 -6.45
N ALA A 221 21.05 -3.30 -7.36
CA ALA A 221 20.64 -1.94 -7.01
C ALA A 221 19.14 -1.86 -6.70
N LEU A 222 18.29 -2.60 -7.41
CA LEU A 222 16.85 -2.71 -7.12
C LEU A 222 16.61 -3.33 -5.75
N ASP A 223 17.30 -4.44 -5.42
CA ASP A 223 17.15 -5.12 -4.14
C ASP A 223 17.55 -4.20 -2.98
N LEU A 224 18.66 -3.48 -3.12
CA LEU A 224 19.06 -2.46 -2.12
C LEU A 224 18.00 -1.38 -1.94
N LEU A 225 17.44 -0.85 -3.04
CA LEU A 225 16.41 0.19 -2.96
C LEU A 225 15.10 -0.36 -2.37
N LYS A 226 14.75 -1.62 -2.64
CA LYS A 226 13.58 -2.29 -2.02
C LYS A 226 13.80 -2.49 -0.52
N GLU A 227 14.95 -2.98 -0.10
CA GLU A 227 15.31 -3.14 1.32
C GLU A 227 15.18 -1.83 2.10
N LYS A 228 15.44 -0.70 1.46
CA LYS A 228 15.28 0.65 2.04
C LYS A 228 13.88 1.24 1.82
N HIS A 229 12.95 0.48 1.27
CA HIS A 229 11.58 0.93 0.93
C HIS A 229 11.54 2.20 0.07
N LEU A 230 12.49 2.33 -0.87
CA LEU A 230 12.57 3.46 -1.82
C LEU A 230 12.01 3.09 -3.19
N VAL A 231 12.01 1.82 -3.52
CA VAL A 231 11.39 1.25 -4.73
C VAL A 231 10.56 0.05 -4.31
N TYR A 232 9.34 -0.03 -4.78
CA TYR A 232 8.52 -1.24 -4.65
C TYR A 232 8.52 -2.01 -5.96
N PHE A 233 8.53 -3.33 -5.87
CA PHE A 233 8.23 -4.25 -6.95
C PHE A 233 7.66 -5.57 -6.41
N ASP A 234 6.78 -6.19 -7.20
CA ASP A 234 6.20 -7.50 -6.91
C ASP A 234 7.23 -8.63 -7.10
N ASP A 235 6.96 -9.82 -6.56
CA ASP A 235 7.87 -10.99 -6.61
C ASP A 235 8.30 -11.38 -8.04
N GLY A 236 7.59 -10.94 -9.05
CA GLY A 236 7.93 -11.18 -10.46
C GLY A 236 8.62 -10.00 -11.13
N TYR A 237 9.01 -8.95 -10.41
CA TYR A 237 9.54 -7.68 -10.92
C TYR A 237 8.67 -7.02 -12.02
N ARG A 238 7.37 -7.40 -12.10
CA ARG A 238 6.51 -6.98 -13.20
C ARG A 238 6.08 -5.52 -13.12
N SER A 239 6.09 -4.98 -11.91
CA SER A 239 5.55 -3.65 -11.63
C SER A 239 6.51 -2.93 -10.68
N ILE A 240 7.45 -2.19 -11.23
CA ILE A 240 8.49 -1.46 -10.47
C ILE A 240 8.10 0.00 -10.40
N ILE A 241 8.07 0.57 -9.19
CA ILE A 241 7.78 1.99 -8.96
C ILE A 241 8.64 2.59 -7.86
N SER A 242 9.16 3.80 -8.10
CA SER A 242 9.80 4.60 -7.06
C SER A 242 8.77 5.15 -6.08
N VAL A 243 9.01 4.91 -4.80
CA VAL A 243 8.22 5.47 -3.71
C VAL A 243 8.49 6.97 -3.57
N ILE A 244 9.75 7.37 -3.69
CA ILE A 244 10.15 8.76 -3.54
C ILE A 244 10.13 9.51 -4.89
N ASP A 245 9.91 10.83 -4.81
CA ASP A 245 9.99 11.71 -5.97
C ASP A 245 11.43 12.20 -6.16
N THR A 246 11.94 12.07 -7.37
CA THR A 246 13.30 12.54 -7.74
C THR A 246 13.31 13.97 -8.24
N GLU A 247 12.14 14.59 -8.43
CA GLU A 247 11.98 15.97 -8.87
C GLU A 247 11.48 16.83 -7.70
N PRO A 248 12.36 17.61 -7.03
CA PRO A 248 12.01 18.33 -5.79
C PRO A 248 11.14 19.58 -6.01
N GLU A 249 10.73 19.91 -7.23
CA GLU A 249 10.14 21.22 -7.55
C GLU A 249 8.67 21.41 -7.14
N PHE A 250 8.05 20.46 -6.44
CA PHE A 250 6.62 20.54 -6.09
C PHE A 250 6.30 20.34 -4.60
N ARG A 251 7.21 20.78 -3.72
CA ARG A 251 6.90 20.83 -2.27
C ARG A 251 6.66 22.24 -1.80
#